data_768b4eec3513593ba326cbeb02891340
#
_entry.id   768b4eec3513593ba326cbeb02891340
#
_cell.length_a   1.000
_cell.length_b   1.000
_cell.length_c   1.000
_cell.angle_alpha   90.00
_cell.angle_beta   90.00
_cell.angle_gamma   90.00
#
_symmetry.space_group_name_H-M   'P 1'
#
loop_
_entity.id
_entity.type
_entity.pdbx_description
1 polymer ?
#
loop_
_entity_poly.entity_id
_entity_poly.type
_entity_poly.pdbx_seq_one_letter_code
_entity_poly.pdbx_strand_id
1 'polypeptide(L)'
;ANRKEVAAKSVTTDEYGMASADFVLPQNGLNGTYTLRSDYGNVQYYNFTVEEYKRPTFGVEIEKAASRYAAGDTVRLAAKAKSFAGVPVQGAKVEVKVVRRPSFFWRCASTDVRTETVYSGVAQTDNDGAFTVKVPVIVPEQYDERHNRYFTFDVEAHVTDVSGETQSAETALPYSDRPTLLTCDVPEQTLADDLHTIKFAYLNNAGEPIDGDVTYYIDNDRYTCKANTEVQVDGKSLASMRHRIVAYCGTDTLTQSFVTFTLQDRRAPVETHDWFYVSSRQFKSKSAPVFIQLGSTDSIQHVVYTLIAGDKVIEDGRADLRNEVRTRSITYKEEWGDGITLSVAWVKNGKAYQHTERIERPHPDTHLNIKWTTFRDRLVPGQRET
;
A
#
# COMPACT_ATOMS: atom_id res chain seq x y z
N ALA A 1 3.04 -5.11 31.92
CA ALA A 1 3.88 -6.29 32.08
C ALA A 1 3.22 -7.35 32.98
N ASN A 2 2.82 -7.09 34.21
CA ASN A 2 2.30 -8.10 35.16
C ASN A 2 0.82 -7.94 35.52
N ARG A 3 0.03 -7.29 34.68
CA ARG A 3 -1.41 -7.04 34.87
C ARG A 3 -1.79 -6.35 36.19
N LYS A 4 -0.86 -5.62 36.79
CA LYS A 4 -1.08 -4.90 38.03
C LYS A 4 -1.61 -3.50 37.70
N GLU A 5 -2.68 -3.07 38.37
CA GLU A 5 -3.17 -1.72 38.30
C GLU A 5 -2.12 -0.75 38.88
N VAL A 6 -1.80 0.29 38.12
CA VAL A 6 -0.79 1.29 38.49
C VAL A 6 -1.44 2.55 39.05
N ALA A 7 -2.53 2.97 38.43
CA ALA A 7 -3.34 4.13 38.86
C ALA A 7 -4.77 4.01 38.35
N ALA A 8 -5.71 4.56 39.12
CA ALA A 8 -7.09 4.72 38.71
C ALA A 8 -7.54 6.16 39.01
N LYS A 9 -8.40 6.74 38.18
CA LYS A 9 -8.95 8.07 38.35
C LYS A 9 -10.41 8.11 37.89
N SER A 10 -11.28 8.62 38.72
CA SER A 10 -12.66 8.90 38.33
C SER A 10 -12.75 10.30 37.76
N VAL A 11 -13.41 10.42 36.61
CA VAL A 11 -13.63 11.71 35.93
C VAL A 11 -15.12 11.86 35.60
N THR A 12 -15.58 13.10 35.52
CA THR A 12 -16.93 13.41 35.09
C THR A 12 -16.87 13.94 33.65
N THR A 13 -17.79 13.48 32.82
CA THR A 13 -17.92 13.99 31.45
C THR A 13 -18.51 15.40 31.45
N ASP A 14 -18.10 16.21 30.48
CA ASP A 14 -18.71 17.52 30.19
C ASP A 14 -20.08 17.36 29.50
N GLU A 15 -20.69 18.49 29.10
CA GLU A 15 -21.97 18.53 28.39
C GLU A 15 -21.96 17.85 27.02
N TYR A 16 -20.77 17.59 26.44
CA TYR A 16 -20.59 16.89 25.19
C TYR A 16 -20.24 15.40 25.38
N GLY A 17 -20.23 14.93 26.64
CA GLY A 17 -19.85 13.56 26.96
C GLY A 17 -18.37 13.28 26.91
N MET A 18 -17.51 14.33 26.87
CA MET A 18 -16.04 14.20 26.86
C MET A 18 -15.49 14.27 28.28
N ALA A 19 -14.42 13.51 28.52
CA ALA A 19 -13.65 13.58 29.75
C ALA A 19 -12.15 13.50 29.46
N SER A 20 -11.34 14.11 30.29
CA SER A 20 -9.89 14.04 30.22
C SER A 20 -9.29 13.66 31.57
N ALA A 21 -8.18 12.94 31.55
CA ALA A 21 -7.44 12.57 32.74
C ALA A 21 -5.94 12.50 32.44
N ASP A 22 -5.14 13.00 33.38
CA ASP A 22 -3.70 12.89 33.34
C ASP A 22 -3.25 11.85 34.37
N PHE A 23 -2.33 11.00 33.95
CA PHE A 23 -1.68 10.03 34.80
C PHE A 23 -0.18 10.26 34.85
N VAL A 24 0.38 10.28 36.05
CA VAL A 24 1.81 10.33 36.25
C VAL A 24 2.29 8.87 36.48
N LEU A 25 3.16 8.41 35.59
CA LEU A 25 3.73 7.06 35.73
C LEU A 25 4.73 7.02 36.90
N PRO A 26 4.81 5.89 37.62
CA PRO A 26 5.80 5.72 38.69
C PRO A 26 7.23 5.86 38.14
N GLN A 27 8.09 6.60 38.82
CA GLN A 27 9.50 6.79 38.40
C GLN A 27 10.31 5.48 38.33
N ASN A 28 9.91 4.47 39.10
CA ASN A 28 10.52 3.15 39.13
C ASN A 28 9.59 2.07 38.51
N GLY A 29 8.74 2.46 37.56
CA GLY A 29 7.86 1.56 36.84
C GLY A 29 8.64 0.59 35.93
N LEU A 30 8.06 -0.57 35.65
CA LEU A 30 8.64 -1.51 34.68
C LEU A 30 8.42 -0.96 33.27
N ASN A 31 9.46 -1.06 32.44
CA ASN A 31 9.33 -0.84 31.01
C ASN A 31 8.39 -1.88 30.39
N GLY A 32 7.67 -1.48 29.33
CA GLY A 32 6.81 -2.36 28.56
C GLY A 32 5.44 -1.76 28.24
N THR A 33 4.51 -2.60 27.82
CA THR A 33 3.19 -2.17 27.43
C THR A 33 2.32 -1.88 28.64
N TYR A 34 1.79 -0.68 28.68
CA TYR A 34 0.76 -0.21 29.59
C TYR A 34 -0.58 -0.14 28.86
N THR A 35 -1.66 -0.40 29.57
CA THR A 35 -3.01 -0.36 29.04
C THR A 35 -3.83 0.63 29.82
N LEU A 36 -4.39 1.63 29.15
CA LEU A 36 -5.48 2.45 29.67
C LEU A 36 -6.78 1.69 29.46
N ARG A 37 -7.59 1.68 30.51
CA ARG A 37 -8.92 1.07 30.49
C ARG A 37 -9.95 2.12 30.90
N SER A 38 -11.01 2.26 30.13
CA SER A 38 -12.19 3.04 30.49
C SER A 38 -13.33 2.10 30.83
N ASP A 39 -14.00 2.34 31.96
CA ASP A 39 -15.11 1.52 32.45
C ASP A 39 -16.48 2.18 32.23
N TYR A 40 -16.58 3.22 31.38
CA TYR A 40 -17.84 3.85 31.05
C TYR A 40 -18.50 3.20 29.83
N GLY A 41 -19.70 2.66 29.98
CA GLY A 41 -20.39 1.96 28.89
C GLY A 41 -19.70 0.66 28.50
N ASN A 42 -19.29 0.58 27.24
CA ASN A 42 -18.45 -0.51 26.75
C ASN A 42 -17.00 -0.27 27.18
N VAL A 43 -16.38 -1.27 27.80
CA VAL A 43 -14.98 -1.19 28.22
C VAL A 43 -14.09 -0.98 27.02
N GLN A 44 -13.33 0.11 27.02
CA GLN A 44 -12.35 0.45 25.98
C GLN A 44 -10.94 0.27 26.51
N TYR A 45 -10.06 -0.24 25.67
CA TYR A 45 -8.65 -0.44 25.96
C TYR A 45 -7.79 0.33 24.98
N TYR A 46 -6.80 1.07 25.51
CA TYR A 46 -5.77 1.71 24.71
C TYR A 46 -4.40 1.30 25.23
N ASN A 47 -3.57 0.74 24.37
CA ASN A 47 -2.23 0.28 24.72
C ASN A 47 -1.19 1.30 24.27
N PHE A 48 -0.20 1.57 25.15
CA PHE A 48 0.96 2.38 24.84
C PHE A 48 2.20 1.76 25.50
N THR A 49 3.36 2.01 24.91
CA THR A 49 4.62 1.47 25.39
C THR A 49 5.35 2.53 26.24
N VAL A 50 5.87 2.11 27.38
CA VAL A 50 6.73 2.92 28.26
C VAL A 50 8.10 2.32 28.25
N GLU A 51 9.08 3.08 27.81
CA GLU A 51 10.47 2.66 27.73
C GLU A 51 11.37 3.75 28.31
N GLU A 52 12.47 3.34 28.93
CA GLU A 52 13.52 4.27 29.32
C GLU A 52 14.22 4.72 28.03
N TYR A 53 14.02 5.97 27.65
CA TYR A 53 14.69 6.53 26.48
C TYR A 53 16.19 6.70 26.75
N LYS A 54 16.99 5.75 26.28
CA LYS A 54 18.41 5.94 26.10
C LYS A 54 18.67 6.42 24.69
N ARG A 55 19.28 7.57 24.55
CA ARG A 55 19.66 8.07 23.22
C ARG A 55 20.63 7.07 22.58
N PRO A 56 20.32 6.53 21.41
CA PRO A 56 21.22 5.59 20.74
C PRO A 56 22.59 6.24 20.52
N THR A 57 23.66 5.45 20.73
CA THR A 57 25.03 5.94 20.53
C THR A 57 25.57 5.55 19.16
N PHE A 58 25.01 4.53 18.53
CA PHE A 58 25.43 4.05 17.21
C PHE A 58 24.23 3.62 16.34
N GLY A 59 24.47 3.50 15.05
CA GLY A 59 23.53 2.96 14.06
C GLY A 59 24.14 1.77 13.32
N VAL A 60 23.27 0.96 12.73
CA VAL A 60 23.62 -0.21 11.91
C VAL A 60 23.02 -0.01 10.53
N GLU A 61 23.80 -0.26 9.49
CA GLU A 61 23.37 -0.20 8.10
C GLU A 61 23.71 -1.52 7.41
N ILE A 62 22.76 -2.05 6.61
CA ILE A 62 22.96 -3.20 5.73
C ILE A 62 22.84 -2.71 4.30
N GLU A 63 23.86 -2.97 3.49
CA GLU A 63 23.84 -2.62 2.08
C GLU A 63 22.83 -3.49 1.32
N LYS A 64 22.23 -2.91 0.28
CA LYS A 64 21.34 -3.66 -0.59
C LYS A 64 22.10 -4.73 -1.37
N ALA A 65 21.44 -5.83 -1.68
CA ALA A 65 22.04 -6.90 -2.47
C ALA A 65 22.43 -6.40 -3.86
N ALA A 66 23.63 -6.79 -4.31
CA ALA A 66 23.98 -6.66 -5.70
C ALA A 66 23.11 -7.59 -6.58
N SER A 67 22.82 -7.15 -7.74
CA SER A 67 21.68 -7.38 -8.60
C SER A 67 21.53 -8.73 -9.31
N ARG A 68 21.95 -9.88 -8.83
CA ARG A 68 21.50 -11.20 -9.37
C ARG A 68 21.83 -12.32 -8.41
N TYR A 69 20.83 -13.08 -8.03
CA TYR A 69 20.99 -14.31 -7.24
C TYR A 69 19.93 -15.34 -7.65
N ALA A 70 20.27 -16.60 -7.58
CA ALA A 70 19.44 -17.74 -7.96
C ALA A 70 19.14 -18.64 -6.75
N ALA A 71 18.22 -19.59 -6.93
CA ALA A 71 17.99 -20.63 -5.94
C ALA A 71 19.26 -21.42 -5.65
N GLY A 72 19.57 -21.65 -4.39
CA GLY A 72 20.78 -22.32 -3.94
C GLY A 72 21.98 -21.39 -3.71
N ASP A 73 21.93 -20.16 -4.13
CA ASP A 73 22.96 -19.18 -3.85
C ASP A 73 22.99 -18.77 -2.37
N THR A 74 24.14 -18.25 -1.93
CA THR A 74 24.23 -17.54 -0.65
C THR A 74 24.65 -16.10 -0.92
N VAL A 75 23.69 -15.20 -0.83
CA VAL A 75 23.92 -13.76 -0.98
C VAL A 75 24.67 -13.25 0.24
N ARG A 76 25.73 -12.46 0.02
CA ARG A 76 26.52 -11.83 1.07
C ARG A 76 26.25 -10.34 1.04
N LEU A 77 25.63 -9.82 2.11
CA LEU A 77 25.36 -8.41 2.28
C LEU A 77 26.44 -7.80 3.16
N ALA A 78 27.08 -6.76 2.70
CA ALA A 78 27.95 -5.95 3.51
C ALA A 78 27.12 -5.14 4.51
N ALA A 79 27.58 -5.05 5.74
CA ALA A 79 26.89 -4.31 6.77
C ALA A 79 27.93 -3.60 7.67
N LYS A 80 27.50 -2.52 8.32
CA LYS A 80 28.40 -1.71 9.12
C LYS A 80 27.70 -1.11 10.32
N ALA A 81 28.39 -1.15 11.48
CA ALA A 81 27.95 -0.49 12.71
C ALA A 81 28.90 0.68 13.01
N LYS A 82 28.35 1.89 13.15
CA LYS A 82 29.09 3.12 13.45
C LYS A 82 28.37 3.96 14.48
N SER A 83 29.13 4.59 15.37
CA SER A 83 28.60 5.63 16.23
C SER A 83 28.12 6.83 15.40
N PHE A 84 27.21 7.64 15.95
CA PHE A 84 26.77 8.86 15.29
C PHE A 84 27.88 9.91 15.13
N ALA A 85 29.01 9.74 15.83
CA ALA A 85 30.23 10.52 15.62
C ALA A 85 31.14 9.92 14.52
N GLY A 86 30.71 8.84 13.84
CA GLY A 86 31.45 8.21 12.75
C GLY A 86 32.48 7.17 13.16
N VAL A 87 32.64 6.90 14.48
CA VAL A 87 33.60 5.91 14.99
C VAL A 87 33.06 4.48 14.78
N PRO A 88 33.86 3.53 14.25
CA PRO A 88 33.46 2.13 14.10
C PRO A 88 33.12 1.47 15.45
N VAL A 89 32.04 0.67 15.46
CA VAL A 89 31.70 -0.17 16.62
C VAL A 89 32.39 -1.52 16.44
N GLN A 90 33.53 -1.68 17.14
CA GLN A 90 34.40 -2.83 16.99
C GLN A 90 34.04 -3.95 17.97
N GLY A 91 34.20 -5.22 17.56
CA GLY A 91 34.04 -6.36 18.42
C GLY A 91 32.61 -6.59 18.95
N ALA A 92 31.61 -5.90 18.38
CA ALA A 92 30.22 -6.06 18.76
C ALA A 92 29.68 -7.40 18.31
N LYS A 93 28.86 -8.03 19.15
CA LYS A 93 28.14 -9.25 18.81
C LYS A 93 27.03 -8.96 17.81
N VAL A 94 26.97 -9.72 16.74
CA VAL A 94 25.93 -9.59 15.70
C VAL A 94 25.11 -10.87 15.66
N GLU A 95 23.80 -10.76 15.88
CA GLU A 95 22.83 -11.85 15.70
C GLU A 95 22.01 -11.57 14.45
N VAL A 96 22.02 -12.52 13.51
CA VAL A 96 21.33 -12.39 12.22
C VAL A 96 20.22 -13.41 12.13
N LYS A 97 19.06 -12.98 11.66
CA LYS A 97 17.92 -13.83 11.36
C LYS A 97 17.42 -13.54 9.94
N VAL A 98 17.16 -14.60 9.17
CA VAL A 98 16.58 -14.50 7.84
C VAL A 98 15.28 -15.29 7.79
N VAL A 99 14.20 -14.60 7.45
CA VAL A 99 12.85 -15.18 7.37
C VAL A 99 12.38 -15.11 5.93
N ARG A 100 12.06 -16.25 5.35
CA ARG A 100 11.39 -16.32 4.05
C ARG A 100 9.90 -16.12 4.24
N ARG A 101 9.31 -15.13 3.56
CA ARG A 101 7.87 -14.85 3.57
C ARG A 101 7.28 -14.91 2.16
N PRO A 102 6.00 -15.33 2.00
CA PRO A 102 5.29 -15.12 0.75
C PRO A 102 5.32 -13.62 0.42
N SER A 103 5.61 -13.31 -0.83
CA SER A 103 5.55 -11.93 -1.33
C SER A 103 4.36 -11.78 -2.25
N PHE A 104 3.57 -10.75 -2.02
CA PHE A 104 2.51 -10.33 -2.94
C PHE A 104 3.11 -9.29 -3.88
N PHE A 105 3.68 -9.75 -4.97
CA PHE A 105 4.06 -8.85 -6.03
C PHE A 105 2.90 -8.76 -7.03
N TRP A 106 2.20 -7.62 -7.00
CA TRP A 106 1.17 -7.24 -7.98
C TRP A 106 0.36 -8.42 -8.58
N ARG A 107 -0.73 -8.85 -7.92
CA ARG A 107 -1.68 -9.87 -8.38
C ARG A 107 -1.18 -11.32 -8.55
N CYS A 108 0.07 -11.60 -8.22
CA CYS A 108 0.59 -12.96 -8.19
C CYS A 108 0.77 -13.38 -6.73
N ALA A 109 -0.30 -13.85 -6.08
CA ALA A 109 -0.19 -14.47 -4.77
C ALA A 109 0.39 -15.87 -4.93
N SER A 110 1.59 -16.13 -4.38
CA SER A 110 2.01 -17.50 -4.09
C SER A 110 1.33 -17.92 -2.80
N THR A 111 0.25 -18.67 -2.87
CA THR A 111 -0.50 -19.14 -1.70
C THR A 111 0.20 -20.26 -0.96
N ASP A 112 1.23 -20.87 -1.54
CA ASP A 112 1.84 -22.11 -1.05
C ASP A 112 3.14 -21.91 -0.26
N VAL A 113 3.67 -20.68 -0.18
CA VAL A 113 4.89 -20.39 0.57
C VAL A 113 4.56 -20.03 2.02
N ARG A 114 4.96 -20.88 2.94
CA ARG A 114 4.85 -20.58 4.39
C ARG A 114 5.98 -19.68 4.85
N THR A 115 5.68 -18.82 5.83
CA THR A 115 6.71 -18.04 6.53
C THR A 115 7.61 -18.99 7.31
N GLU A 116 8.91 -18.94 7.06
CA GLU A 116 9.88 -19.85 7.64
C GLU A 116 11.21 -19.13 7.90
N THR A 117 11.82 -19.38 9.06
CA THR A 117 13.19 -18.94 9.33
C THR A 117 14.15 -19.87 8.59
N VAL A 118 14.84 -19.35 7.57
CA VAL A 118 15.75 -20.09 6.71
C VAL A 118 17.20 -20.01 7.18
N TYR A 119 17.53 -19.04 8.01
CA TYR A 119 18.86 -18.88 8.56
C TYR A 119 18.83 -18.12 9.90
N SER A 120 19.66 -18.57 10.82
CA SER A 120 20.03 -17.84 12.03
C SER A 120 21.54 -18.01 12.24
N GLY A 121 22.23 -16.93 12.53
CA GLY A 121 23.68 -16.96 12.70
C GLY A 121 24.19 -15.89 13.65
N VAL A 122 25.40 -16.09 14.12
CA VAL A 122 26.12 -15.13 14.95
C VAL A 122 27.42 -14.74 14.26
N ALA A 123 27.72 -13.45 14.27
CA ALA A 123 28.96 -12.87 13.74
C ALA A 123 29.50 -11.84 14.75
N GLN A 124 30.58 -11.20 14.40
CA GLN A 124 31.20 -10.12 15.17
C GLN A 124 31.65 -9.02 14.20
N THR A 125 31.53 -7.78 14.62
CA THR A 125 32.07 -6.65 13.84
C THR A 125 33.58 -6.63 13.91
N ASP A 126 34.21 -6.29 12.79
CA ASP A 126 35.68 -6.14 12.69
C ASP A 126 36.16 -4.76 13.21
N ASN A 127 37.43 -4.45 12.97
CA ASN A 127 38.05 -3.19 13.40
C ASN A 127 37.47 -1.94 12.72
N ASP A 128 36.84 -2.12 11.55
CA ASP A 128 36.16 -1.05 10.80
C ASP A 128 34.65 -1.01 11.11
N GLY A 129 34.19 -1.81 12.09
CA GLY A 129 32.79 -1.95 12.43
C GLY A 129 31.98 -2.70 11.36
N ALA A 130 32.66 -3.35 10.41
CA ALA A 130 32.02 -4.07 9.32
C ALA A 130 31.72 -5.53 9.71
N PHE A 131 30.68 -6.10 9.10
CA PHE A 131 30.32 -7.50 9.18
C PHE A 131 29.60 -7.94 7.91
N THR A 132 29.51 -9.24 7.72
CA THR A 132 28.83 -9.81 6.54
C THR A 132 27.62 -10.61 6.97
N VAL A 133 26.47 -10.27 6.41
CA VAL A 133 25.24 -11.04 6.56
C VAL A 133 25.14 -12.06 5.43
N LYS A 134 24.96 -13.33 5.77
CA LYS A 134 24.77 -14.42 4.81
C LYS A 134 23.30 -14.73 4.67
N VAL A 135 22.78 -14.64 3.46
CA VAL A 135 21.38 -14.94 3.13
C VAL A 135 21.33 -16.13 2.18
N PRO A 136 21.09 -17.34 2.68
CA PRO A 136 20.91 -18.49 1.79
C PRO A 136 19.57 -18.40 1.08
N VAL A 137 19.60 -18.47 -0.25
CA VAL A 137 18.40 -18.41 -1.11
C VAL A 137 17.78 -19.80 -1.18
N ILE A 138 17.13 -20.20 -0.08
CA ILE A 138 16.48 -21.51 0.06
C ILE A 138 15.05 -21.43 -0.47
N VAL A 139 14.80 -22.16 -1.56
CA VAL A 139 13.49 -22.26 -2.21
C VAL A 139 12.77 -23.51 -1.69
N PRO A 140 11.46 -23.49 -1.43
CA PRO A 140 10.71 -24.68 -1.01
C PRO A 140 10.78 -25.80 -2.05
N GLU A 141 10.92 -27.05 -1.58
CA GLU A 141 10.98 -28.23 -2.47
C GLU A 141 9.65 -28.57 -3.13
N GLN A 142 8.54 -28.33 -2.43
CA GLN A 142 7.19 -28.59 -2.97
C GLN A 142 6.65 -27.35 -3.68
N TYR A 143 6.37 -27.50 -4.97
CA TYR A 143 6.14 -26.36 -5.83
C TYR A 143 5.24 -26.69 -7.03
N ASP A 144 4.21 -25.90 -7.23
CA ASP A 144 3.39 -25.95 -8.45
C ASP A 144 4.07 -25.13 -9.56
N GLU A 145 4.66 -25.80 -10.56
CA GLU A 145 5.32 -25.17 -11.70
C GLU A 145 4.43 -24.20 -12.52
N ARG A 146 3.11 -24.26 -12.31
CA ARG A 146 2.15 -23.41 -13.00
C ARG A 146 2.05 -22.00 -12.42
N HIS A 147 2.62 -21.75 -11.23
CA HIS A 147 2.61 -20.46 -10.57
C HIS A 147 4.02 -19.91 -10.42
N ASN A 148 4.22 -18.65 -10.79
CA ASN A 148 5.49 -17.97 -10.57
C ASN A 148 5.80 -17.85 -9.07
N ARG A 149 7.03 -18.11 -8.67
CA ARG A 149 7.49 -18.03 -7.29
C ARG A 149 7.89 -16.60 -6.96
N TYR A 150 7.15 -16.02 -6.03
CA TYR A 150 7.51 -14.72 -5.46
C TYR A 150 7.54 -14.85 -3.95
N PHE A 151 8.68 -14.58 -3.36
CA PHE A 151 8.81 -14.47 -1.92
C PHE A 151 9.93 -13.50 -1.55
N THR A 152 9.98 -13.11 -0.29
CA THR A 152 10.97 -12.17 0.22
C THR A 152 11.72 -12.84 1.36
N PHE A 153 13.03 -12.68 1.36
CA PHE A 153 13.87 -12.98 2.50
C PHE A 153 14.03 -11.70 3.33
N ASP A 154 13.36 -11.63 4.47
CA ASP A 154 13.57 -10.54 5.40
C ASP A 154 14.78 -10.85 6.25
N VAL A 155 15.68 -9.92 6.29
CA VAL A 155 16.95 -9.99 7.00
C VAL A 155 16.91 -9.02 8.15
N GLU A 156 17.08 -9.51 9.35
CA GLU A 156 17.19 -8.74 10.58
C GLU A 156 18.55 -9.00 11.22
N ALA A 157 19.28 -7.94 11.54
CA ALA A 157 20.55 -8.02 12.25
C ALA A 157 20.50 -7.18 13.52
N HIS A 158 20.77 -7.82 14.67
CA HIS A 158 20.92 -7.16 15.97
C HIS A 158 22.39 -7.07 16.32
N VAL A 159 22.88 -5.88 16.53
CA VAL A 159 24.27 -5.61 16.91
C VAL A 159 24.30 -5.13 18.34
N THR A 160 24.99 -5.88 19.21
CA THR A 160 25.16 -5.55 20.63
C THR A 160 26.62 -5.18 20.88
N ASP A 161 26.85 -3.95 21.30
CA ASP A 161 28.20 -3.46 21.61
C ASP A 161 28.71 -3.99 22.95
N VAL A 162 29.95 -3.62 23.27
CA VAL A 162 30.61 -4.05 24.56
C VAL A 162 29.95 -3.42 25.78
N SER A 163 29.18 -2.36 25.65
CA SER A 163 28.43 -1.74 26.75
C SER A 163 27.06 -2.40 26.99
N GLY A 164 26.65 -3.31 26.10
CA GLY A 164 25.36 -3.98 26.13
C GLY A 164 24.25 -3.21 25.42
N GLU A 165 24.55 -2.11 24.72
CA GLU A 165 23.59 -1.44 23.87
C GLU A 165 23.35 -2.25 22.60
N THR A 166 22.08 -2.47 22.23
CA THR A 166 21.69 -3.21 21.03
C THR A 166 20.97 -2.30 20.05
N GLN A 167 21.41 -2.31 18.79
CA GLN A 167 20.77 -1.66 17.67
C GLN A 167 20.45 -2.67 16.59
N SER A 168 19.38 -2.45 15.84
CA SER A 168 18.95 -3.35 14.76
C SER A 168 18.94 -2.64 13.41
N ALA A 169 19.17 -3.43 12.36
CA ALA A 169 18.93 -3.04 10.99
C ALA A 169 18.19 -4.15 10.25
N GLU A 170 17.35 -3.75 9.34
CA GLU A 170 16.53 -4.65 8.53
C GLU A 170 16.73 -4.35 7.05
N THR A 171 16.69 -5.40 6.25
CA THR A 171 16.62 -5.30 4.77
C THR A 171 15.83 -6.47 4.23
N ALA A 172 15.43 -6.38 2.97
CA ALA A 172 14.66 -7.43 2.33
C ALA A 172 15.24 -7.77 0.97
N LEU A 173 15.34 -9.08 0.66
CA LEU A 173 15.75 -9.59 -0.65
C LEU A 173 14.51 -10.21 -1.31
N PRO A 174 13.93 -9.57 -2.33
CA PRO A 174 12.88 -10.18 -3.11
C PRO A 174 13.45 -11.30 -4.00
N TYR A 175 12.71 -12.38 -4.14
CA TYR A 175 13.08 -13.51 -4.99
C TYR A 175 11.97 -13.84 -5.97
N SER A 176 12.39 -14.16 -7.19
CA SER A 176 11.54 -14.74 -8.23
C SER A 176 12.33 -15.82 -9.00
N ASP A 177 11.66 -16.86 -9.48
CA ASP A 177 12.25 -17.86 -10.37
C ASP A 177 12.70 -17.28 -11.70
N ARG A 178 12.12 -16.14 -12.07
CA ARG A 178 12.50 -15.41 -13.26
C ARG A 178 13.50 -14.33 -12.88
N PRO A 179 14.62 -14.21 -13.63
CA PRO A 179 15.62 -13.18 -13.37
C PRO A 179 15.07 -11.76 -13.59
N THR A 180 14.00 -11.66 -14.37
CA THR A 180 13.36 -10.40 -14.74
C THR A 180 11.85 -10.53 -14.71
N LEU A 181 11.16 -9.40 -14.56
CA LEU A 181 9.72 -9.30 -14.55
C LEU A 181 9.27 -8.13 -15.42
N LEU A 182 8.38 -8.41 -16.36
CA LEU A 182 7.71 -7.41 -17.17
C LEU A 182 6.26 -7.24 -16.69
N THR A 183 5.87 -6.01 -16.34
CA THR A 183 4.51 -5.66 -15.92
C THR A 183 4.01 -4.43 -16.67
N CYS A 184 2.68 -4.23 -16.69
CA CYS A 184 2.04 -3.03 -17.26
C CYS A 184 1.06 -2.47 -16.23
N ASP A 185 1.04 -1.15 -16.08
CA ASP A 185 0.24 -0.43 -15.07
C ASP A 185 -1.19 -0.10 -15.53
N VAL A 186 -1.62 -0.60 -16.69
CA VAL A 186 -2.98 -0.35 -17.17
C VAL A 186 -4.01 -0.90 -16.18
N PRO A 187 -5.01 -0.10 -15.74
CA PRO A 187 -6.08 -0.57 -14.87
C PRO A 187 -6.96 -1.62 -15.57
N GLU A 188 -7.58 -2.52 -14.79
CA GLU A 188 -8.52 -3.52 -15.38
C GLU A 188 -9.71 -2.89 -16.08
N GLN A 189 -10.13 -1.72 -15.62
CA GLN A 189 -11.27 -0.96 -16.10
C GLN A 189 -10.93 0.52 -16.05
N THR A 190 -11.07 1.23 -17.15
CA THR A 190 -10.75 2.65 -17.25
C THR A 190 -11.66 3.38 -18.21
N LEU A 191 -11.98 4.65 -17.90
CA LEU A 191 -12.60 5.53 -18.88
C LEU A 191 -11.63 5.75 -20.05
N ALA A 192 -12.16 5.69 -21.26
CA ALA A 192 -11.38 5.98 -22.47
C ALA A 192 -10.75 7.40 -22.40
N ASP A 193 -11.48 8.36 -21.82
CA ASP A 193 -11.01 9.74 -21.63
C ASP A 193 -9.89 9.86 -20.59
N ASP A 194 -9.74 8.91 -19.67
CA ASP A 194 -8.74 8.94 -18.59
C ASP A 194 -7.46 8.14 -18.94
N LEU A 195 -7.51 7.34 -20.01
CA LEU A 195 -6.36 6.55 -20.45
C LEU A 195 -5.46 7.38 -21.37
N HIS A 196 -4.48 8.06 -20.76
CA HIS A 196 -3.52 8.89 -21.48
C HIS A 196 -2.14 8.27 -21.60
N THR A 197 -1.75 7.47 -20.59
CA THR A 197 -0.44 6.85 -20.54
C THR A 197 -0.55 5.42 -20.02
N ILE A 198 0.41 4.59 -20.43
CA ILE A 198 0.72 3.29 -19.83
C ILE A 198 2.22 3.20 -19.59
N LYS A 199 2.63 2.36 -18.67
CA LYS A 199 4.04 2.12 -18.40
C LYS A 199 4.30 0.63 -18.29
N PHE A 200 5.33 0.18 -19.01
CA PHE A 200 5.85 -1.15 -18.85
C PHE A 200 7.03 -1.11 -17.88
N ALA A 201 6.86 -1.67 -16.69
CA ALA A 201 7.96 -1.82 -15.76
C ALA A 201 8.70 -3.13 -16.05
N TYR A 202 10.01 -3.03 -16.26
CA TYR A 202 10.89 -4.16 -16.45
C TYR A 202 11.91 -4.15 -15.33
N LEU A 203 11.83 -5.12 -14.44
CA LEU A 203 12.54 -5.14 -13.17
C LEU A 203 13.37 -6.41 -13.06
N ASN A 204 14.49 -6.32 -12.33
CA ASN A 204 15.29 -7.48 -11.91
C ASN A 204 14.68 -8.13 -10.64
N ASN A 205 15.30 -9.19 -10.16
CA ASN A 205 14.89 -9.91 -8.93
C ASN A 205 14.89 -9.04 -7.68
N ALA A 206 15.71 -7.99 -7.66
CA ALA A 206 15.78 -7.04 -6.55
C ALA A 206 14.70 -5.95 -6.62
N GLY A 207 13.85 -5.98 -7.65
CA GLY A 207 12.84 -4.94 -7.89
C GLY A 207 13.42 -3.65 -8.47
N GLU A 208 14.68 -3.68 -8.94
CA GLU A 208 15.31 -2.52 -9.55
C GLU A 208 14.98 -2.47 -11.04
N PRO A 209 14.74 -1.27 -11.59
CA PRO A 209 14.49 -1.10 -13.01
C PRO A 209 15.71 -1.46 -13.83
N ILE A 210 15.50 -2.21 -14.90
CA ILE A 210 16.54 -2.56 -15.88
C ILE A 210 16.14 -2.07 -17.27
N ASP A 211 17.13 -1.74 -18.07
CA ASP A 211 16.91 -1.29 -19.45
C ASP A 211 16.39 -2.43 -20.33
N GLY A 212 15.51 -2.10 -21.24
CA GLY A 212 14.97 -3.02 -22.21
C GLY A 212 14.14 -2.34 -23.29
N ASP A 213 14.08 -2.98 -24.45
CA ASP A 213 13.17 -2.60 -25.52
C ASP A 213 11.91 -3.45 -25.44
N VAL A 214 10.77 -2.80 -25.23
CA VAL A 214 9.47 -3.46 -25.16
C VAL A 214 8.79 -3.38 -26.51
N THR A 215 8.48 -4.54 -27.09
CA THR A 215 7.51 -4.63 -28.19
C THR A 215 6.17 -5.04 -27.61
N TYR A 216 5.14 -4.27 -27.87
CA TYR A 216 3.81 -4.60 -27.34
C TYR A 216 2.72 -4.45 -28.40
N TYR A 217 1.62 -5.11 -28.13
CA TYR A 217 0.41 -5.09 -28.95
C TYR A 217 -0.76 -4.67 -28.06
N ILE A 218 -1.56 -3.76 -28.55
CA ILE A 218 -2.92 -3.53 -28.03
C ILE A 218 -3.85 -4.11 -29.11
N ASP A 219 -4.50 -5.21 -28.76
CA ASP A 219 -5.25 -6.05 -29.72
C ASP A 219 -4.35 -6.51 -30.88
N ASN A 220 -4.49 -5.91 -32.05
CA ASN A 220 -3.72 -6.26 -33.24
C ASN A 220 -2.67 -5.18 -33.60
N ASP A 221 -2.69 -4.03 -32.97
CA ASP A 221 -1.81 -2.93 -33.31
C ASP A 221 -0.48 -3.05 -32.56
N ARG A 222 0.61 -2.99 -33.32
CA ARG A 222 1.97 -3.16 -32.82
C ARG A 222 2.63 -1.83 -32.48
N TYR A 223 3.29 -1.78 -31.33
CA TYR A 223 4.02 -0.62 -30.81
C TYR A 223 5.36 -1.05 -30.22
N THR A 224 6.26 -0.08 -30.03
CA THR A 224 7.54 -0.27 -29.34
C THR A 224 7.81 0.89 -28.41
N CYS A 225 8.45 0.61 -27.27
CA CYS A 225 8.88 1.64 -26.33
C CYS A 225 10.11 1.18 -25.53
N LYS A 226 10.69 2.09 -24.75
CA LYS A 226 11.67 1.72 -23.72
C LYS A 226 10.94 1.30 -22.45
N ALA A 227 11.44 0.26 -21.79
CA ALA A 227 10.97 -0.13 -20.48
C ALA A 227 11.14 1.02 -19.46
N ASN A 228 10.31 1.01 -18.43
CA ASN A 228 10.33 1.97 -17.32
C ASN A 228 10.04 3.43 -17.71
N THR A 229 9.57 3.67 -18.95
CA THR A 229 9.15 5.00 -19.44
C THR A 229 7.64 5.04 -19.65
N GLU A 230 7.03 6.20 -19.46
CA GLU A 230 5.63 6.41 -19.79
C GLU A 230 5.44 6.48 -21.30
N VAL A 231 4.42 5.80 -21.79
CA VAL A 231 4.03 5.74 -23.20
C VAL A 231 2.68 6.40 -23.38
N GLN A 232 2.58 7.34 -24.29
CA GLN A 232 1.31 7.98 -24.62
C GLN A 232 0.38 7.01 -25.35
N VAL A 233 -0.85 6.94 -24.88
CA VAL A 233 -1.94 6.15 -25.47
C VAL A 233 -3.12 7.07 -25.75
N ASP A 234 -3.67 6.99 -26.95
CA ASP A 234 -4.94 7.66 -27.25
C ASP A 234 -6.10 6.74 -26.86
N GLY A 235 -6.48 6.79 -25.60
CA GLY A 235 -7.58 5.98 -25.08
C GLY A 235 -8.91 6.26 -25.78
N LYS A 236 -9.09 7.48 -26.31
CA LYS A 236 -10.31 7.87 -27.06
C LYS A 236 -10.47 7.15 -28.40
N SER A 237 -9.37 6.69 -28.97
CA SER A 237 -9.41 5.89 -30.20
C SER A 237 -9.82 4.43 -29.95
N LEU A 238 -9.79 3.99 -28.68
CA LEU A 238 -10.18 2.64 -28.30
C LEU A 238 -11.70 2.52 -28.15
N ALA A 239 -12.27 1.47 -28.73
CA ALA A 239 -13.69 1.18 -28.59
C ALA A 239 -14.04 0.77 -27.16
N SER A 240 -15.31 0.98 -26.75
CA SER A 240 -15.79 0.48 -25.44
C SER A 240 -15.92 -1.05 -25.48
N MET A 241 -14.84 -1.74 -25.10
CA MET A 241 -14.76 -3.20 -25.10
C MET A 241 -13.58 -3.68 -24.23
N ARG A 242 -13.41 -5.01 -24.17
CA ARG A 242 -12.22 -5.63 -23.62
C ARG A 242 -11.09 -5.57 -24.64
N HIS A 243 -9.97 -5.04 -24.23
CA HIS A 243 -8.71 -5.01 -24.97
C HIS A 243 -7.71 -5.99 -24.38
N ARG A 244 -6.78 -6.43 -25.19
CA ARG A 244 -5.70 -7.32 -24.78
C ARG A 244 -4.36 -6.65 -25.06
N ILE A 245 -3.52 -6.57 -24.02
CA ILE A 245 -2.12 -6.21 -24.17
C ILE A 245 -1.29 -7.51 -24.17
N VAL A 246 -0.42 -7.62 -25.17
CA VAL A 246 0.66 -8.62 -25.18
C VAL A 246 1.96 -7.88 -25.36
N ALA A 247 2.89 -8.05 -24.44
CA ALA A 247 4.16 -7.35 -24.47
C ALA A 247 5.34 -8.31 -24.30
N TYR A 248 6.44 -7.99 -24.94
CA TYR A 248 7.69 -8.77 -24.95
C TYR A 248 8.86 -7.86 -24.58
N CYS A 249 9.71 -8.30 -23.65
CA CYS A 249 10.97 -7.66 -23.34
C CYS A 249 12.01 -8.72 -22.96
N GLY A 250 13.09 -8.82 -23.73
CA GLY A 250 14.04 -9.91 -23.58
C GLY A 250 13.37 -11.28 -23.76
N THR A 251 13.41 -12.11 -22.74
CA THR A 251 12.75 -13.42 -22.70
C THR A 251 11.37 -13.37 -22.07
N ASP A 252 10.96 -12.23 -21.50
CA ASP A 252 9.71 -12.10 -20.78
C ASP A 252 8.56 -11.77 -21.71
N THR A 253 7.42 -12.37 -21.40
CA THR A 253 6.14 -12.12 -22.08
C THR A 253 5.10 -11.75 -21.04
N LEU A 254 4.40 -10.64 -21.27
CA LEU A 254 3.24 -10.21 -20.51
C LEU A 254 1.99 -10.38 -21.35
N THR A 255 0.93 -10.92 -20.77
CA THR A 255 -0.41 -10.87 -21.33
C THR A 255 -1.36 -10.33 -20.27
N GLN A 256 -2.03 -9.23 -20.57
CA GLN A 256 -2.97 -8.57 -19.69
C GLN A 256 -4.21 -8.14 -20.49
N SER A 257 -5.36 -8.10 -19.85
CA SER A 257 -6.58 -7.54 -20.46
C SER A 257 -7.08 -6.37 -19.64
N PHE A 258 -7.63 -5.39 -20.31
CA PHE A 258 -8.29 -4.24 -19.69
C PHE A 258 -9.57 -3.91 -20.46
N VAL A 259 -10.44 -3.15 -19.83
CA VAL A 259 -11.71 -2.72 -20.44
C VAL A 259 -11.74 -1.21 -20.51
N THR A 260 -11.94 -0.67 -21.70
CA THR A 260 -12.26 0.75 -21.88
C THR A 260 -13.77 0.92 -22.02
N PHE A 261 -14.25 2.06 -21.56
CA PHE A 261 -15.65 2.46 -21.66
C PHE A 261 -15.80 3.97 -21.57
N THR A 262 -16.99 4.47 -21.90
CA THR A 262 -17.34 5.88 -21.76
C THR A 262 -18.56 6.05 -20.84
N LEU A 263 -18.73 7.25 -20.29
CA LEU A 263 -19.92 7.57 -19.50
C LEU A 263 -21.20 7.67 -20.35
N GLN A 264 -21.06 7.72 -21.68
CA GLN A 264 -22.16 7.77 -22.65
C GLN A 264 -22.63 6.39 -23.10
N ASP A 265 -21.88 5.35 -22.76
CA ASP A 265 -22.24 3.98 -23.11
C ASP A 265 -23.61 3.61 -22.52
N ARG A 266 -24.42 2.95 -23.34
CA ARG A 266 -25.74 2.45 -22.94
C ARG A 266 -25.77 0.94 -22.75
N ARG A 267 -24.66 0.28 -23.05
CA ARG A 267 -24.47 -1.18 -22.86
C ARG A 267 -23.15 -1.42 -22.17
N ALA A 268 -23.09 -2.45 -21.36
CA ALA A 268 -21.81 -2.85 -20.75
C ALA A 268 -20.80 -3.24 -21.86
N PRO A 269 -19.55 -2.80 -21.76
CA PRO A 269 -18.52 -3.06 -22.78
C PRO A 269 -18.08 -4.53 -22.83
N VAL A 270 -18.49 -5.30 -21.85
CA VAL A 270 -18.22 -6.74 -21.75
C VAL A 270 -19.46 -7.47 -21.25
N GLU A 271 -19.59 -8.77 -21.59
CA GLU A 271 -20.63 -9.62 -21.01
C GLU A 271 -20.45 -9.72 -19.50
N THR A 272 -21.46 -9.29 -18.76
CA THR A 272 -21.41 -9.27 -17.29
C THR A 272 -22.79 -9.22 -16.66
N HIS A 273 -22.93 -9.84 -15.49
CA HIS A 273 -24.08 -9.66 -14.59
C HIS A 273 -23.88 -8.48 -13.62
N ASP A 274 -22.67 -7.91 -13.60
CA ASP A 274 -22.24 -6.93 -12.62
C ASP A 274 -21.31 -5.92 -13.30
N TRP A 275 -21.91 -4.84 -13.81
CA TRP A 275 -21.19 -3.66 -14.27
C TRP A 275 -21.38 -2.55 -13.27
N PHE A 276 -20.28 -2.12 -12.64
CA PHE A 276 -20.31 -1.02 -11.67
C PHE A 276 -19.04 -0.18 -11.79
N TYR A 277 -19.22 1.13 -11.81
CA TYR A 277 -18.12 2.10 -11.85
C TYR A 277 -18.48 3.36 -11.08
N VAL A 278 -17.50 3.91 -10.35
CA VAL A 278 -17.57 5.21 -9.66
C VAL A 278 -16.35 6.02 -10.04
N SER A 279 -16.57 7.23 -10.57
CA SER A 279 -15.48 8.08 -11.08
C SER A 279 -14.55 8.61 -9.97
N SER A 280 -15.04 8.75 -8.74
CA SER A 280 -14.26 9.20 -7.60
C SER A 280 -14.99 8.85 -6.29
N ARG A 281 -14.21 8.53 -5.25
CA ARG A 281 -14.71 8.38 -3.87
C ARG A 281 -14.70 9.69 -3.08
N GLN A 282 -14.45 10.80 -3.76
CA GLN A 282 -14.46 12.13 -3.19
C GLN A 282 -14.95 13.15 -4.23
N PHE A 283 -15.79 14.08 -3.80
CA PHE A 283 -16.15 15.23 -4.63
C PHE A 283 -14.92 16.13 -4.80
N LYS A 284 -14.51 16.41 -6.04
CA LYS A 284 -13.37 17.30 -6.34
C LYS A 284 -13.64 18.76 -5.95
N SER A 285 -14.89 19.19 -6.08
CA SER A 285 -15.39 20.49 -5.65
C SER A 285 -16.88 20.42 -5.41
N LYS A 286 -17.48 21.50 -4.90
CA LYS A 286 -18.93 21.59 -4.70
C LYS A 286 -19.74 21.51 -6.01
N SER A 287 -19.14 21.87 -7.14
CA SER A 287 -19.80 21.88 -8.46
C SER A 287 -19.43 20.70 -9.35
N ALA A 288 -18.30 20.02 -9.07
CA ALA A 288 -17.86 18.89 -9.87
C ALA A 288 -18.65 17.63 -9.48
N PRO A 289 -19.37 17.00 -10.43
CA PRO A 289 -20.13 15.79 -10.13
C PRO A 289 -19.23 14.58 -10.01
N VAL A 290 -19.67 13.61 -9.23
CA VAL A 290 -19.22 12.22 -9.29
C VAL A 290 -20.17 11.45 -10.17
N PHE A 291 -19.64 10.65 -11.07
CA PHE A 291 -20.39 9.81 -11.98
C PHE A 291 -20.41 8.37 -11.47
N ILE A 292 -21.59 7.79 -11.51
CA ILE A 292 -21.82 6.38 -11.19
C ILE A 292 -22.44 5.74 -12.40
N GLN A 293 -21.85 4.65 -12.88
CA GLN A 293 -22.40 3.88 -13.97
C GLN A 293 -22.66 2.44 -13.50
N LEU A 294 -23.84 1.93 -13.73
CA LEU A 294 -24.21 0.59 -13.33
C LEU A 294 -25.14 -0.07 -14.36
N GLY A 295 -25.10 -1.39 -14.41
CA GLY A 295 -25.94 -2.18 -15.30
C GLY A 295 -25.46 -3.61 -15.48
N SER A 296 -25.94 -4.25 -16.55
CA SER A 296 -25.54 -5.60 -16.94
C SER A 296 -25.90 -5.87 -18.39
N THR A 297 -25.43 -7.01 -18.90
CA THR A 297 -25.87 -7.58 -20.19
C THR A 297 -27.11 -8.48 -20.07
N ASP A 298 -27.66 -8.59 -18.88
CA ASP A 298 -28.86 -9.39 -18.65
C ASP A 298 -30.10 -8.82 -19.32
N SER A 299 -31.00 -9.68 -19.74
CA SER A 299 -32.30 -9.29 -20.31
C SER A 299 -33.11 -8.43 -19.36
N ILE A 300 -32.96 -8.66 -18.04
CA ILE A 300 -33.52 -7.83 -16.97
C ILE A 300 -32.66 -7.96 -15.70
N GLN A 301 -32.46 -6.81 -15.04
CA GLN A 301 -31.79 -6.67 -13.76
C GLN A 301 -32.61 -5.76 -12.87
N HIS A 302 -33.07 -6.27 -11.73
CA HIS A 302 -33.85 -5.52 -10.74
C HIS A 302 -32.89 -4.96 -9.70
N VAL A 303 -32.60 -3.69 -9.76
CA VAL A 303 -31.68 -3.00 -8.85
C VAL A 303 -32.46 -2.30 -7.75
N VAL A 304 -32.09 -2.49 -6.50
CA VAL A 304 -32.47 -1.64 -5.38
C VAL A 304 -31.32 -0.75 -4.99
N TYR A 305 -31.61 0.49 -4.64
CA TYR A 305 -30.57 1.43 -4.24
C TYR A 305 -31.00 2.31 -3.09
N THR A 306 -30.02 2.74 -2.31
CA THR A 306 -30.20 3.69 -1.19
C THR A 306 -29.04 4.67 -1.18
N LEU A 307 -29.34 5.94 -1.03
CA LEU A 307 -28.38 7.03 -0.87
C LEU A 307 -28.56 7.63 0.54
N ILE A 308 -27.49 7.64 1.31
CA ILE A 308 -27.49 8.04 2.73
C ILE A 308 -26.51 9.20 2.92
N ALA A 309 -26.91 10.21 3.69
CA ALA A 309 -26.01 11.26 4.16
C ALA A 309 -26.10 11.33 5.70
N GLY A 310 -24.97 11.08 6.38
CA GLY A 310 -24.95 10.88 7.82
C GLY A 310 -25.91 9.74 8.23
N ASP A 311 -26.88 10.04 9.07
CA ASP A 311 -27.89 9.06 9.53
C ASP A 311 -29.21 9.11 8.73
N LYS A 312 -29.26 9.92 7.66
CA LYS A 312 -30.50 10.15 6.90
C LYS A 312 -30.45 9.47 5.54
N VAL A 313 -31.48 8.69 5.25
CA VAL A 313 -31.76 8.24 3.87
C VAL A 313 -32.25 9.47 3.10
N ILE A 314 -31.50 9.89 2.07
CA ILE A 314 -31.83 11.03 1.22
C ILE A 314 -32.54 10.61 -0.06
N GLU A 315 -32.34 9.36 -0.47
CA GLU A 315 -33.02 8.77 -1.61
C GLU A 315 -32.96 7.25 -1.52
N ASP A 316 -34.02 6.58 -1.84
CA ASP A 316 -34.09 5.15 -2.05
C ASP A 316 -35.01 4.82 -3.23
N GLY A 317 -34.83 3.63 -3.79
CA GLY A 317 -35.67 3.25 -4.91
C GLY A 317 -35.29 1.93 -5.57
N ARG A 318 -35.97 1.70 -6.68
CA ARG A 318 -35.79 0.52 -7.54
C ARG A 318 -35.65 0.95 -8.97
N ALA A 319 -34.84 0.21 -9.74
CA ALA A 319 -34.70 0.40 -11.17
C ALA A 319 -34.64 -0.95 -11.86
N ASP A 320 -35.34 -1.03 -13.00
CA ASP A 320 -35.23 -2.17 -13.92
C ASP A 320 -34.33 -1.76 -15.06
N LEU A 321 -33.25 -2.51 -15.27
CA LEU A 321 -32.32 -2.35 -16.37
C LEU A 321 -32.45 -3.55 -17.32
N ARG A 322 -32.40 -3.31 -18.63
CA ARG A 322 -32.63 -4.33 -19.66
C ARG A 322 -31.51 -4.31 -20.68
N ASN A 323 -30.48 -5.14 -20.44
CA ASN A 323 -29.30 -5.17 -21.30
C ASN A 323 -28.74 -3.75 -21.54
N GLU A 324 -28.64 -2.99 -20.47
CA GLU A 324 -28.23 -1.60 -20.50
C GLU A 324 -27.38 -1.23 -19.31
N VAL A 325 -26.62 -0.16 -19.47
CA VAL A 325 -26.00 0.56 -18.35
C VAL A 325 -26.55 1.95 -18.29
N ARG A 326 -26.66 2.48 -17.07
CA ARG A 326 -27.09 3.85 -16.82
C ARG A 326 -26.03 4.60 -16.06
N THR A 327 -25.74 5.79 -16.53
CA THR A 327 -24.84 6.73 -15.86
C THR A 327 -25.65 7.76 -15.12
N ARG A 328 -25.34 7.96 -13.84
CA ARG A 328 -25.91 9.01 -12.99
C ARG A 328 -24.81 9.94 -12.55
N SER A 329 -25.04 11.24 -12.62
CA SER A 329 -24.18 12.27 -12.04
C SER A 329 -24.76 12.72 -10.70
N ILE A 330 -23.90 12.82 -9.68
CA ILE A 330 -24.26 13.30 -8.34
C ILE A 330 -23.33 14.47 -8.02
N THR A 331 -23.94 15.63 -7.74
CA THR A 331 -23.21 16.83 -7.32
C THR A 331 -23.39 17.01 -5.81
N TYR A 332 -22.32 17.36 -5.13
CA TYR A 332 -22.32 17.56 -3.68
C TYR A 332 -23.29 18.65 -3.24
N LYS A 333 -23.97 18.40 -2.11
CA LYS A 333 -24.82 19.38 -1.43
C LYS A 333 -24.31 19.60 -0.02
N GLU A 334 -24.30 20.83 0.45
CA GLU A 334 -23.79 21.17 1.79
C GLU A 334 -24.57 20.47 2.92
N GLU A 335 -25.85 20.21 2.73
CA GLU A 335 -26.72 19.47 3.65
C GLU A 335 -26.26 18.01 3.88
N TRP A 336 -25.37 17.48 3.06
CA TRP A 336 -24.83 16.13 3.16
C TRP A 336 -23.62 16.01 4.12
N GLY A 337 -23.15 17.13 4.68
CA GLY A 337 -22.05 17.17 5.65
C GLY A 337 -20.79 16.51 5.12
N ASP A 338 -20.37 15.39 5.73
CA ASP A 338 -19.13 14.70 5.35
C ASP A 338 -19.20 13.89 4.04
N GLY A 339 -20.35 13.90 3.37
CA GLY A 339 -20.55 13.21 2.09
C GLY A 339 -21.72 12.25 2.11
N ILE A 340 -21.73 11.31 1.19
CA ILE A 340 -22.81 10.35 0.99
C ILE A 340 -22.29 8.93 0.93
N THR A 341 -23.16 7.98 1.27
CA THR A 341 -22.95 6.55 1.01
C THR A 341 -24.02 6.07 0.04
N LEU A 342 -23.61 5.54 -1.09
CA LEU A 342 -24.46 4.85 -2.04
C LEU A 342 -24.37 3.35 -1.78
N SER A 343 -25.50 2.70 -1.62
CA SER A 343 -25.61 1.23 -1.62
C SER A 343 -26.53 0.80 -2.75
N VAL A 344 -26.09 -0.15 -3.57
CA VAL A 344 -26.88 -0.75 -4.62
C VAL A 344 -26.79 -2.27 -4.53
N ALA A 345 -27.90 -2.98 -4.79
CA ALA A 345 -27.93 -4.43 -4.73
C ALA A 345 -28.92 -5.01 -5.72
N TRP A 346 -28.64 -6.21 -6.20
CA TRP A 346 -29.54 -7.02 -7.01
C TRP A 346 -29.23 -8.52 -6.85
N VAL A 347 -30.13 -9.34 -7.34
CA VAL A 347 -29.96 -10.80 -7.36
C VAL A 347 -30.08 -11.28 -8.80
N LYS A 348 -29.15 -12.11 -9.22
CA LYS A 348 -29.18 -12.80 -10.51
C LYS A 348 -28.76 -14.26 -10.35
N ASN A 349 -29.55 -15.17 -10.91
CA ASN A 349 -29.28 -16.61 -10.87
C ASN A 349 -28.98 -17.16 -9.46
N GLY A 350 -29.70 -16.65 -8.43
CA GLY A 350 -29.49 -17.02 -7.03
C GLY A 350 -28.26 -16.41 -6.36
N LYS A 351 -27.46 -15.61 -7.07
CA LYS A 351 -26.30 -14.89 -6.53
C LYS A 351 -26.67 -13.43 -6.27
N ALA A 352 -26.33 -12.94 -5.07
CA ALA A 352 -26.46 -11.54 -4.70
C ALA A 352 -25.23 -10.76 -5.16
N TYR A 353 -25.47 -9.57 -5.71
CA TYR A 353 -24.46 -8.57 -6.07
C TYR A 353 -24.75 -7.32 -5.27
N GLN A 354 -23.72 -6.71 -4.72
CA GLN A 354 -23.86 -5.51 -3.89
C GLN A 354 -22.62 -4.65 -4.05
N HIS A 355 -22.84 -3.33 -4.20
CA HIS A 355 -21.80 -2.31 -4.12
C HIS A 355 -22.19 -1.27 -3.08
N THR A 356 -21.24 -0.88 -2.24
CA THR A 356 -21.41 0.20 -1.28
C THR A 356 -20.20 1.12 -1.41
N GLU A 357 -20.46 2.37 -1.82
CA GLU A 357 -19.42 3.36 -2.04
C GLU A 357 -19.70 4.60 -1.19
N ARG A 358 -18.71 4.98 -0.40
CA ARG A 358 -18.70 6.25 0.32
C ARG A 358 -18.03 7.29 -0.56
N ILE A 359 -18.72 8.41 -0.79
CA ILE A 359 -18.22 9.55 -1.55
C ILE A 359 -18.11 10.72 -0.59
N GLU A 360 -16.88 11.10 -0.26
CA GLU A 360 -16.59 12.11 0.74
C GLU A 360 -16.80 13.53 0.20
N ARG A 361 -17.04 14.46 1.12
CA ARG A 361 -17.13 15.89 0.81
C ARG A 361 -15.86 16.38 0.11
N PRO A 362 -15.95 17.52 -0.61
CA PRO A 362 -14.76 18.18 -1.14
C PRO A 362 -13.82 18.58 0.00
N HIS A 363 -12.51 18.35 -0.19
CA HIS A 363 -11.55 18.89 0.77
C HIS A 363 -11.67 20.42 0.83
N PRO A 364 -11.66 21.02 2.01
CA PRO A 364 -11.48 22.47 2.09
C PRO A 364 -10.13 22.81 1.47
N ASP A 365 -10.08 23.95 0.79
CA ASP A 365 -8.80 24.46 0.29
C ASP A 365 -7.90 24.80 1.50
N THR A 366 -6.98 23.89 1.78
CA THR A 366 -6.01 24.01 2.88
C THR A 366 -4.67 24.60 2.41
N HIS A 367 -4.66 25.24 1.25
CA HIS A 367 -3.45 25.87 0.72
C HIS A 367 -3.04 27.04 1.61
N LEU A 368 -2.04 26.79 2.44
CA LEU A 368 -1.42 27.83 3.26
C LEU A 368 -0.52 28.70 2.37
N ASN A 369 -0.97 29.89 2.06
CA ASN A 369 -0.14 30.92 1.44
C ASN A 369 0.73 31.59 2.51
N ILE A 370 1.90 31.03 2.79
CA ILE A 370 2.87 31.64 3.68
C ILE A 370 3.67 32.67 2.88
N LYS A 371 3.47 33.95 3.16
CA LYS A 371 4.32 35.03 2.66
C LYS A 371 5.25 35.48 3.79
N TRP A 372 6.53 35.26 3.59
CA TRP A 372 7.54 35.88 4.46
C TRP A 372 7.64 37.36 4.11
N THR A 373 7.27 38.24 5.02
CA THR A 373 7.39 39.70 4.84
C THR A 373 8.78 40.21 5.16
N THR A 374 9.48 39.50 6.03
CA THR A 374 10.89 39.76 6.37
C THR A 374 11.58 38.41 6.57
N PHE A 375 12.70 38.23 5.91
CA PHE A 375 13.57 37.07 6.10
C PHE A 375 15.03 37.57 6.16
N ARG A 376 15.73 37.18 7.20
CA ARG A 376 17.18 37.44 7.32
C ARG A 376 17.90 36.11 7.15
N ASP A 377 18.78 36.05 6.19
CA ASP A 377 19.63 34.89 5.89
C ASP A 377 20.81 34.70 6.86
N ARG A 378 21.03 35.70 7.75
CA ARG A 378 22.08 35.66 8.77
C ARG A 378 21.59 36.23 10.09
N LEU A 379 21.73 35.42 11.15
CA LEU A 379 21.46 35.81 12.53
C LEU A 379 22.74 35.66 13.35
N VAL A 380 22.92 36.55 14.33
CA VAL A 380 23.98 36.40 15.33
C VAL A 380 23.47 35.59 16.53
N PRO A 381 24.36 34.84 17.23
CA PRO A 381 23.95 34.07 18.40
C PRO A 381 23.22 34.95 19.44
N GLY A 382 22.02 34.48 19.87
CA GLY A 382 21.18 35.21 20.84
C GLY A 382 20.20 36.21 20.23
N GLN A 383 20.22 36.47 18.94
CA GLN A 383 19.24 37.30 18.24
C GLN A 383 17.89 36.58 18.12
N ARG A 384 16.79 37.29 18.44
CA ARG A 384 15.43 36.83 18.21
C ARG A 384 14.95 37.31 16.83
N GLU A 385 14.38 36.42 16.06
CA GLU A 385 13.64 36.73 14.83
C GLU A 385 12.14 36.63 15.13
N THR A 386 11.37 37.60 14.63
CA THR A 386 9.90 37.68 14.79
C THR A 386 9.22 37.75 13.44
#